data_c271ac0da03662fcb9e92e1fbd8e6bf6
#
_entry.id   c271ac0da03662fcb9e92e1fbd8e6bf6
#
_cell.length_a   1.000
_cell.length_b   1.000
_cell.length_c   1.000
_cell.angle_alpha   90.00
_cell.angle_beta   90.00
_cell.angle_gamma   90.00
#
_symmetry.space_group_name_H-M   'P 1'
#
loop_
_entity.id
_entity.type
_entity.pdbx_description
1 polymer ?
#
loop_
_entity_poly.entity_id
_entity_poly.type
_entity_poly.pdbx_seq_one_letter_code
_entity_poly.pdbx_strand_id
1 'polypeptide(L)'
;YGFELISVPMTPNGPDMDIVEKLVAEDDTIKGIWCVPQYSNPDGYTYSDETIDRMAKMKTAAPDFKIFWDEAYIVHHLTEEIIETPVLLNESKKYGTENRVFMFTSTSKITFPGAGVSAIACSVDSMKYICKRFSVMIISYDKMNQLRHVRFLKNKEGVLAHMAKHRRRLVPCFDAVKTAFNEELTPCGDIAHWTNPKGGYFISLYVMPGCAKRVAALCKEAGLTLTGAG
;
A
#
# COMPACT_ATOMS: atom_id res chain seq x y z
N TYR A 1 4.86 17.61 8.87
CA TYR A 1 6.28 17.50 8.46
C TYR A 1 6.73 18.65 7.56
N GLY A 2 5.82 19.56 7.16
CA GLY A 2 6.15 20.73 6.35
C GLY A 2 6.27 20.47 4.84
N PHE A 3 5.78 19.31 4.37
CA PHE A 3 5.68 19.02 2.95
C PHE A 3 4.30 19.40 2.41
N GLU A 4 4.28 19.92 1.20
CA GLU A 4 3.07 20.00 0.39
C GLU A 4 2.84 18.66 -0.31
N LEU A 5 1.57 18.22 -0.32
CA LEU A 5 1.19 16.95 -0.95
C LEU A 5 0.55 17.22 -2.31
N ILE A 6 1.08 16.60 -3.34
CA ILE A 6 0.54 16.61 -4.68
C ILE A 6 -0.15 15.26 -4.91
N SER A 7 -1.47 15.28 -5.12
CA SER A 7 -2.22 14.08 -5.44
C SER A 7 -2.06 13.72 -6.92
N VAL A 8 -1.79 12.45 -7.18
CA VAL A 8 -1.71 11.89 -8.54
C VAL A 8 -2.87 10.91 -8.73
N PRO A 9 -3.57 10.95 -9.87
CA PRO A 9 -4.62 9.98 -10.17
C PRO A 9 -4.09 8.55 -10.14
N MET A 10 -4.92 7.65 -9.59
CA MET A 10 -4.65 6.22 -9.58
C MET A 10 -5.35 5.53 -10.75
N THR A 11 -4.69 4.53 -11.31
CA THR A 11 -5.23 3.58 -12.28
C THR A 11 -5.27 2.19 -11.66
N PRO A 12 -5.95 1.21 -12.26
CA PRO A 12 -5.90 -0.18 -11.79
C PRO A 12 -4.49 -0.79 -11.75
N ASN A 13 -3.53 -0.20 -12.46
CA ASN A 13 -2.15 -0.64 -12.57
C ASN A 13 -1.15 0.15 -11.70
N GLY A 14 -1.63 1.08 -10.89
CA GLY A 14 -0.82 1.97 -10.05
C GLY A 14 -1.09 3.46 -10.36
N PRO A 15 -0.23 4.39 -9.92
CA PRO A 15 -0.39 5.80 -10.24
C PRO A 15 -0.26 6.05 -11.74
N ASP A 16 -0.90 7.11 -12.22
CA ASP A 16 -0.72 7.57 -13.60
C ASP A 16 0.75 8.00 -13.79
N MET A 17 1.52 7.11 -14.39
CA MET A 17 2.97 7.31 -14.55
C MET A 17 3.32 8.41 -15.54
N ASP A 18 2.45 8.78 -16.48
CA ASP A 18 2.69 9.89 -17.39
C ASP A 18 2.68 11.21 -16.62
N ILE A 19 1.77 11.33 -15.67
CA ILE A 19 1.70 12.48 -14.77
C ILE A 19 2.86 12.47 -13.79
N VAL A 20 3.17 11.32 -13.17
CA VAL A 20 4.29 11.21 -12.21
C VAL A 20 5.61 11.60 -12.87
N GLU A 21 5.94 10.96 -14.00
CA GLU A 21 7.21 11.19 -14.69
C GLU A 21 7.37 12.64 -15.15
N LYS A 22 6.29 13.25 -15.64
CA LYS A 22 6.30 14.67 -16.03
C LYS A 22 6.58 15.58 -14.83
N LEU A 23 5.84 15.43 -13.74
CA LEU A 23 5.98 16.26 -12.53
C LEU A 23 7.40 16.16 -11.96
N VAL A 24 7.92 14.95 -11.77
CA VAL A 24 9.24 14.78 -11.12
C VAL A 24 10.41 15.12 -12.03
N ALA A 25 10.21 15.15 -13.36
CA ALA A 25 11.24 15.55 -14.30
C ALA A 25 11.34 17.06 -14.48
N GLU A 26 10.24 17.79 -14.26
CA GLU A 26 10.17 19.25 -14.49
C GLU A 26 10.40 20.08 -13.22
N ASP A 27 10.14 19.51 -12.02
CA ASP A 27 10.18 20.23 -10.75
C ASP A 27 11.18 19.61 -9.75
N ASP A 28 12.25 20.31 -9.46
CA ASP A 28 13.29 19.88 -8.50
C ASP A 28 12.89 20.08 -7.03
N THR A 29 11.76 20.73 -6.76
CA THR A 29 11.20 20.88 -5.41
C THR A 29 10.44 19.61 -4.97
N ILE A 30 10.05 18.75 -5.90
CA ILE A 30 9.41 17.46 -5.61
C ILE A 30 10.44 16.47 -5.10
N LYS A 31 10.41 16.17 -3.80
CA LYS A 31 11.46 15.40 -3.11
C LYS A 31 11.15 13.91 -2.97
N GLY A 32 9.96 13.48 -3.30
CA GLY A 32 9.65 12.06 -3.22
C GLY A 32 8.22 11.71 -3.60
N ILE A 33 7.98 10.41 -3.61
CA ILE A 33 6.66 9.82 -3.80
C ILE A 33 6.43 8.73 -2.75
N TRP A 34 5.22 8.69 -2.20
CA TRP A 34 4.77 7.60 -1.32
C TRP A 34 3.87 6.65 -2.08
N CYS A 35 4.22 5.38 -2.09
CA CYS A 35 3.53 4.34 -2.83
C CYS A 35 3.10 3.19 -1.90
N VAL A 36 1.89 2.67 -2.12
CA VAL A 36 1.42 1.41 -1.54
C VAL A 36 1.17 0.44 -2.69
N PRO A 37 2.20 -0.35 -3.12
CA PRO A 37 2.21 -0.98 -4.44
C PRO A 37 1.29 -2.19 -4.55
N GLN A 38 0.98 -2.85 -3.45
CA GLN A 38 0.15 -4.05 -3.49
C GLN A 38 -1.06 -3.89 -2.59
N TYR A 39 -2.24 -4.12 -3.17
CA TYR A 39 -3.53 -3.96 -2.49
C TYR A 39 -3.69 -2.59 -1.84
N SER A 40 -3.43 -1.54 -2.63
CA SER A 40 -3.34 -0.15 -2.19
C SER A 40 -4.56 0.27 -1.35
N ASN A 41 -4.33 1.17 -0.41
CA ASN A 41 -5.39 1.83 0.34
C ASN A 41 -5.71 3.16 -0.36
N PRO A 42 -6.97 3.42 -0.79
CA PRO A 42 -8.19 2.64 -0.49
C PRO A 42 -8.62 1.64 -1.58
N ASP A 43 -8.04 1.64 -2.77
CA ASP A 43 -8.64 1.03 -3.96
C ASP A 43 -8.36 -0.46 -4.12
N GLY A 44 -7.39 -0.99 -3.40
CA GLY A 44 -7.00 -2.40 -3.48
C GLY A 44 -6.25 -2.74 -4.78
N TYR A 45 -5.74 -1.76 -5.51
CA TYR A 45 -4.96 -1.97 -6.72
C TYR A 45 -3.58 -2.55 -6.42
N THR A 46 -3.07 -3.31 -7.38
CA THR A 46 -1.69 -3.81 -7.37
C THR A 46 -0.96 -3.23 -8.58
N TYR A 47 0.21 -2.63 -8.35
CA TYR A 47 0.98 -2.02 -9.41
C TYR A 47 1.45 -3.07 -10.41
N SER A 48 1.34 -2.75 -11.70
CA SER A 48 1.84 -3.62 -12.77
C SER A 48 3.37 -3.62 -12.83
N ASP A 49 3.92 -4.66 -13.45
CA ASP A 49 5.36 -4.78 -13.70
C ASP A 49 5.87 -3.56 -14.50
N GLU A 50 5.07 -3.08 -15.46
CA GLU A 50 5.38 -1.88 -16.23
C GLU A 50 5.47 -0.63 -15.35
N THR A 51 4.51 -0.44 -14.44
CA THR A 51 4.52 0.69 -13.48
C THR A 51 5.76 0.64 -12.60
N ILE A 52 6.12 -0.56 -12.11
CA ILE A 52 7.30 -0.75 -11.26
C ILE A 52 8.60 -0.47 -12.04
N ASP A 53 8.69 -0.93 -13.29
CA ASP A 53 9.83 -0.65 -14.16
C ASP A 53 9.96 0.84 -14.49
N ARG A 54 8.84 1.52 -14.83
CA ARG A 54 8.80 2.97 -15.04
C ARG A 54 9.26 3.73 -13.80
N MET A 55 8.77 3.33 -12.62
CA MET A 55 9.15 3.92 -11.33
C MET A 55 10.66 3.76 -11.06
N ALA A 56 11.23 2.61 -11.40
CA ALA A 56 12.65 2.33 -11.23
C ALA A 56 13.55 3.18 -12.13
N LYS A 57 13.14 3.42 -13.38
CA LYS A 57 13.98 4.10 -14.41
C LYS A 57 13.68 5.58 -14.59
N MET A 58 12.58 6.12 -14.04
CA MET A 58 12.15 7.51 -14.25
C MET A 58 13.27 8.51 -13.95
N LYS A 59 13.33 9.57 -14.73
CA LYS A 59 14.24 10.69 -14.51
C LYS A 59 13.60 11.68 -13.52
N THR A 60 14.41 12.23 -12.63
CA THR A 60 13.95 13.23 -11.66
C THR A 60 14.81 14.46 -11.71
N ALA A 61 14.23 15.65 -11.66
CA ALA A 61 14.94 16.92 -11.57
C ALA A 61 15.65 17.03 -10.21
N ALA A 62 15.01 16.59 -9.13
CA ALA A 62 15.61 16.59 -7.80
C ALA A 62 16.65 15.46 -7.67
N PRO A 63 17.94 15.77 -7.39
CA PRO A 63 18.97 14.74 -7.22
C PRO A 63 18.79 13.91 -5.93
N ASP A 64 18.06 14.45 -4.97
CA ASP A 64 17.76 13.86 -3.67
C ASP A 64 16.37 13.19 -3.60
N PHE A 65 15.70 13.04 -4.73
CA PHE A 65 14.37 12.39 -4.83
C PHE A 65 14.36 10.99 -4.22
N LYS A 66 13.29 10.66 -3.46
CA LYS A 66 13.12 9.36 -2.78
C LYS A 66 11.78 8.72 -3.11
N ILE A 67 11.79 7.39 -3.15
CA ILE A 67 10.60 6.57 -3.30
C ILE A 67 10.36 5.83 -1.98
N PHE A 68 9.24 6.13 -1.33
CA PHE A 68 8.80 5.46 -0.11
C PHE A 68 7.80 4.37 -0.51
N TRP A 69 8.27 3.13 -0.48
CA TRP A 69 7.57 1.96 -0.98
C TRP A 69 7.01 1.15 0.20
N ASP A 70 5.73 1.39 0.52
CA ASP A 70 5.07 0.85 1.70
C ASP A 70 4.38 -0.48 1.39
N GLU A 71 5.02 -1.58 1.74
CA GLU A 71 4.54 -2.96 1.60
C GLU A 71 3.60 -3.36 2.75
N ALA A 72 2.66 -2.47 3.10
CA ALA A 72 1.76 -2.69 4.23
C ALA A 72 0.85 -3.91 4.05
N TYR A 73 0.56 -4.32 2.81
CA TYR A 73 -0.44 -5.34 2.48
C TYR A 73 0.10 -6.52 1.68
N ILE A 74 1.40 -6.65 1.48
CA ILE A 74 2.04 -7.63 0.60
C ILE A 74 1.60 -9.10 0.83
N VAL A 75 1.18 -9.46 2.04
CA VAL A 75 0.73 -10.82 2.40
C VAL A 75 -0.78 -10.94 2.64
N HIS A 76 -1.56 -9.90 2.30
CA HIS A 76 -2.99 -9.82 2.59
C HIS A 76 -3.85 -10.28 1.41
N HIS A 77 -3.57 -11.47 0.88
CA HIS A 77 -4.27 -12.04 -0.26
C HIS A 77 -5.70 -12.46 0.11
N LEU A 78 -6.68 -12.09 -0.70
CA LEU A 78 -8.07 -12.58 -0.62
C LEU A 78 -8.29 -13.78 -1.54
N THR A 79 -7.38 -14.04 -2.47
CA THR A 79 -7.38 -15.18 -3.38
C THR A 79 -6.42 -16.27 -2.92
N GLU A 80 -6.54 -17.49 -3.45
CA GLU A 80 -5.56 -18.56 -3.21
C GLU A 80 -4.28 -18.35 -4.00
N GLU A 81 -4.43 -17.79 -5.18
CA GLU A 81 -3.31 -17.37 -6.02
C GLU A 81 -2.60 -16.19 -5.35
N ILE A 82 -1.31 -16.35 -5.12
CA ILE A 82 -0.45 -15.29 -4.60
C ILE A 82 0.01 -14.43 -5.77
N ILE A 83 -0.31 -13.15 -5.73
CA ILE A 83 0.22 -12.18 -6.70
C ILE A 83 1.60 -11.78 -6.22
N GLU A 84 2.62 -12.15 -6.97
CA GLU A 84 3.99 -11.66 -6.77
C GLU A 84 4.26 -10.50 -7.72
N THR A 85 4.84 -9.43 -7.19
CA THR A 85 5.26 -8.26 -7.96
C THR A 85 6.78 -8.14 -7.96
N PRO A 86 7.38 -7.54 -8.99
CA PRO A 86 8.81 -7.26 -8.99
C PRO A 86 9.22 -6.44 -7.77
N VAL A 87 10.38 -6.76 -7.20
CA VAL A 87 10.93 -6.02 -6.07
C VAL A 87 11.55 -4.72 -6.58
N LEU A 88 10.96 -3.58 -6.29
CA LEU A 88 11.40 -2.28 -6.81
C LEU A 88 12.89 -2.01 -6.59
N LEU A 89 13.44 -2.38 -5.44
CA LEU A 89 14.87 -2.21 -5.16
C LEU A 89 15.76 -3.00 -6.14
N ASN A 90 15.33 -4.19 -6.56
CA ASN A 90 16.06 -4.99 -7.54
C ASN A 90 15.91 -4.42 -8.95
N GLU A 91 14.73 -3.96 -9.31
CA GLU A 91 14.50 -3.28 -10.59
C GLU A 91 15.34 -2.00 -10.67
N SER A 92 15.37 -1.20 -9.62
CA SER A 92 16.15 0.04 -9.56
C SER A 92 17.66 -0.19 -9.69
N LYS A 93 18.20 -1.33 -9.24
CA LYS A 93 19.62 -1.68 -9.47
C LYS A 93 19.97 -1.82 -10.94
N LYS A 94 19.04 -2.23 -11.80
CA LYS A 94 19.27 -2.34 -13.25
C LYS A 94 19.57 -0.98 -13.88
N TYR A 95 19.10 0.10 -13.27
CA TYR A 95 19.22 1.47 -13.75
C TYR A 95 20.17 2.34 -12.90
N GLY A 96 20.79 1.79 -11.84
CA GLY A 96 21.66 2.54 -10.94
C GLY A 96 20.91 3.56 -10.08
N THR A 97 19.62 3.33 -9.82
CA THR A 97 18.73 4.24 -9.08
C THR A 97 18.34 3.72 -7.69
N GLU A 98 18.93 2.64 -7.23
CA GLU A 98 18.59 1.97 -5.96
C GLU A 98 18.75 2.86 -4.72
N ASN A 99 19.57 3.91 -4.80
CA ASN A 99 19.74 4.88 -3.70
C ASN A 99 18.52 5.78 -3.46
N ARG A 100 17.52 5.72 -4.36
CA ARG A 100 16.25 6.45 -4.19
C ARG A 100 15.22 5.64 -3.41
N VAL A 101 15.37 4.31 -3.33
CA VAL A 101 14.32 3.40 -2.89
C VAL A 101 14.44 3.07 -1.40
N PHE A 102 13.34 3.29 -0.68
CA PHE A 102 13.14 2.84 0.70
C PHE A 102 11.87 2.00 0.75
N MET A 103 12.02 0.70 0.97
CA MET A 103 10.92 -0.25 1.12
C MET A 103 10.62 -0.48 2.59
N PHE A 104 9.36 -0.44 2.96
CA PHE A 104 8.92 -0.60 4.34
C PHE A 104 7.89 -1.73 4.44
N THR A 105 7.93 -2.45 5.54
CA THR A 105 6.87 -3.38 5.92
C THR A 105 6.74 -3.45 7.43
N SER A 106 5.59 -3.92 7.91
CA SER A 106 5.38 -4.16 9.32
C SER A 106 4.40 -5.30 9.57
N THR A 107 4.45 -5.83 10.79
CA THR A 107 3.48 -6.84 11.25
C THR A 107 2.23 -6.22 11.88
N SER A 108 2.06 -4.90 11.81
CA SER A 108 0.94 -4.19 12.45
C SER A 108 -0.44 -4.68 12.00
N LYS A 109 -0.55 -5.10 10.74
CA LYS A 109 -1.77 -5.68 10.17
C LYS A 109 -1.74 -7.21 10.05
N ILE A 110 -0.64 -7.83 10.47
CA ILE A 110 -0.44 -9.29 10.46
C ILE A 110 -0.72 -9.86 11.85
N THR A 111 -0.20 -9.22 12.92
CA THR A 111 -0.33 -9.65 14.31
C THR A 111 -1.10 -8.61 15.13
N PHE A 112 -0.40 -7.63 15.71
CA PHE A 112 -0.99 -6.62 16.60
C PHE A 112 -0.60 -5.20 16.19
N PRO A 113 -1.57 -4.30 15.99
CA PRO A 113 -1.27 -2.88 15.90
C PRO A 113 -0.69 -2.37 17.23
N GLY A 114 0.31 -1.50 17.17
CA GLY A 114 0.98 -0.96 18.37
C GLY A 114 1.99 -1.90 19.05
N ALA A 115 2.00 -3.19 18.72
CA ALA A 115 2.99 -4.16 19.20
C ALA A 115 3.64 -4.93 18.04
N GLY A 116 3.69 -4.30 16.87
CA GLY A 116 4.29 -4.88 15.66
C GLY A 116 5.81 -4.76 15.63
N VAL A 117 6.39 -5.47 14.67
CA VAL A 117 7.77 -5.33 14.23
C VAL A 117 7.75 -4.76 12.82
N SER A 118 8.62 -3.80 12.55
CA SER A 118 8.79 -3.23 11.22
C SER A 118 10.17 -3.53 10.65
N ALA A 119 10.27 -3.50 9.33
CA ALA A 119 11.53 -3.65 8.62
C ALA A 119 11.64 -2.60 7.52
N ILE A 120 12.88 -2.22 7.22
CA ILE A 120 13.21 -1.36 6.10
C ILE A 120 14.24 -2.07 5.22
N ALA A 121 14.08 -1.96 3.90
CA ALA A 121 15.06 -2.37 2.93
C ALA A 121 15.40 -1.20 2.00
N CYS A 122 16.69 -1.00 1.74
CA CYS A 122 17.19 0.03 0.83
C CYS A 122 18.60 -0.36 0.34
N SER A 123 19.23 0.48 -0.48
CA SER A 123 20.62 0.28 -0.89
C SER A 123 21.57 0.27 0.30
N VAL A 124 22.76 -0.31 0.11
CA VAL A 124 23.80 -0.38 1.17
C VAL A 124 24.19 1.02 1.65
N ASP A 125 24.31 2.00 0.74
CA ASP A 125 24.71 3.34 1.11
C ASP A 125 23.61 4.11 1.84
N SER A 126 22.36 3.95 1.40
CA SER A 126 21.20 4.48 2.13
C SER A 126 21.07 3.84 3.51
N MET A 127 21.36 2.53 3.64
CA MET A 127 21.32 1.84 4.91
C MET A 127 22.42 2.34 5.88
N LYS A 128 23.63 2.58 5.40
CA LYS A 128 24.71 3.19 6.22
C LYS A 128 24.28 4.56 6.76
N TYR A 129 23.64 5.37 5.91
CA TYR A 129 23.15 6.69 6.32
C TYR A 129 22.05 6.57 7.40
N ILE A 130 21.07 5.68 7.22
CA ILE A 130 19.99 5.46 8.19
C ILE A 130 20.56 4.94 9.52
N CYS A 131 21.43 3.92 9.48
CA CYS A 131 22.03 3.34 10.69
C CYS A 131 22.80 4.40 11.50
N LYS A 132 23.54 5.30 10.84
CA LYS A 132 24.21 6.41 11.51
C LYS A 132 23.23 7.34 12.24
N ARG A 133 22.03 7.59 11.67
CA ARG A 133 21.00 8.40 12.32
C ARG A 133 20.32 7.65 13.45
N PHE A 134 19.96 6.40 13.23
CA PHE A 134 19.28 5.57 14.22
C PHE A 134 20.15 5.27 15.44
N SER A 135 21.47 5.16 15.27
CA SER A 135 22.38 4.89 16.40
C SER A 135 22.38 5.96 17.48
N VAL A 136 22.01 7.20 17.15
CA VAL A 136 21.87 8.29 18.11
C VAL A 136 20.43 8.47 18.61
N MET A 137 19.45 7.90 17.92
CA MET A 137 18.02 8.01 18.27
C MET A 137 17.56 6.84 19.12
N ILE A 138 18.07 5.63 18.86
CA ILE A 138 17.60 4.38 19.45
C ILE A 138 18.81 3.55 19.87
N ILE A 139 18.96 3.33 21.18
CA ILE A 139 20.03 2.49 21.74
C ILE A 139 19.73 1.01 21.54
N SER A 140 18.46 0.62 21.72
CA SER A 140 18.02 -0.78 21.61
C SER A 140 16.56 -0.84 21.20
N TYR A 141 16.24 -1.82 20.36
CA TYR A 141 14.86 -2.13 19.96
C TYR A 141 14.24 -3.13 20.94
N ASP A 142 12.90 -3.23 20.94
CA ASP A 142 12.15 -4.19 21.75
C ASP A 142 12.42 -5.64 21.31
N LYS A 143 13.49 -6.22 21.86
CA LYS A 143 13.92 -7.60 21.55
C LYS A 143 12.92 -8.65 22.03
N MET A 144 12.15 -8.34 23.08
CA MET A 144 11.14 -9.27 23.59
C MET A 144 9.98 -9.37 22.61
N ASN A 145 9.57 -8.25 22.03
CA ASN A 145 8.56 -8.25 21.00
C ASN A 145 9.03 -8.93 19.70
N GLN A 146 10.28 -8.68 19.30
CA GLN A 146 10.89 -9.40 18.17
C GLN A 146 10.90 -10.92 18.40
N LEU A 147 11.35 -11.37 19.59
CA LEU A 147 11.36 -12.80 19.94
C LEU A 147 9.96 -13.42 19.94
N ARG A 148 8.96 -12.68 20.41
CA ARG A 148 7.56 -13.08 20.38
C ARG A 148 7.08 -13.35 18.95
N HIS A 149 7.40 -12.45 18.02
CA HIS A 149 7.07 -12.60 16.61
C HIS A 149 7.80 -13.78 15.96
N VAL A 150 9.11 -13.93 16.24
CA VAL A 150 9.90 -15.08 15.75
C VAL A 150 9.31 -16.40 16.22
N ARG A 151 8.94 -16.51 17.50
CA ARG A 151 8.33 -17.74 18.04
C ARG A 151 6.97 -18.04 17.48
N PHE A 152 6.16 -17.01 17.20
CA PHE A 152 4.80 -17.15 16.68
C PHE A 152 4.79 -17.43 15.18
N LEU A 153 5.45 -16.59 14.39
CA LEU A 153 5.46 -16.67 12.93
C LEU A 153 6.47 -17.68 12.38
N LYS A 154 7.58 -17.89 13.10
CA LYS A 154 8.69 -18.80 12.79
C LYS A 154 9.47 -18.44 11.52
N ASN A 155 8.81 -18.52 10.35
CA ASN A 155 9.41 -18.33 9.02
C ASN A 155 8.36 -17.82 8.02
N LYS A 156 8.71 -17.72 6.72
CA LYS A 156 7.82 -17.27 5.64
C LYS A 156 6.55 -18.13 5.59
N GLU A 157 6.69 -19.44 5.66
CA GLU A 157 5.57 -20.39 5.63
C GLU A 157 4.62 -20.17 6.80
N GLY A 158 5.14 -19.89 7.98
CA GLY A 158 4.36 -19.56 9.17
C GLY A 158 3.56 -18.26 9.01
N VAL A 159 4.15 -17.23 8.38
CA VAL A 159 3.44 -15.98 8.02
C VAL A 159 2.32 -16.28 7.04
N LEU A 160 2.57 -16.99 5.96
CA LEU A 160 1.58 -17.32 4.94
C LEU A 160 0.44 -18.17 5.52
N ALA A 161 0.76 -19.16 6.35
CA ALA A 161 -0.25 -19.99 7.03
C ALA A 161 -1.12 -19.16 8.01
N HIS A 162 -0.52 -18.18 8.69
CA HIS A 162 -1.26 -17.25 9.54
C HIS A 162 -2.19 -16.36 8.72
N MET A 163 -1.71 -15.78 7.62
CA MET A 163 -2.51 -14.95 6.73
C MET A 163 -3.61 -15.72 6.00
N ALA A 164 -3.42 -17.00 5.72
CA ALA A 164 -4.49 -17.85 5.22
C ALA A 164 -5.68 -17.98 6.22
N LYS A 165 -5.44 -17.87 7.53
CA LYS A 165 -6.51 -17.82 8.53
C LYS A 165 -7.24 -16.48 8.50
N HIS A 166 -6.52 -15.36 8.27
CA HIS A 166 -7.13 -14.06 8.05
C HIS A 166 -8.03 -14.08 6.81
N ARG A 167 -7.52 -14.60 5.69
CA ARG A 167 -8.28 -14.73 4.44
C ARG A 167 -9.62 -15.44 4.65
N ARG A 168 -9.62 -16.58 5.35
CA ARG A 168 -10.86 -17.35 5.61
C ARG A 168 -11.93 -16.55 6.36
N ARG A 169 -11.53 -15.54 7.13
CA ARG A 169 -12.45 -14.65 7.85
C ARG A 169 -12.87 -13.44 7.02
N LEU A 170 -11.95 -12.92 6.18
CA LEU A 170 -12.19 -11.71 5.41
C LEU A 170 -12.99 -11.98 4.14
N VAL A 171 -12.71 -13.08 3.42
CA VAL A 171 -13.37 -13.39 2.15
C VAL A 171 -14.89 -13.37 2.27
N PRO A 172 -15.54 -14.02 3.27
CA PRO A 172 -16.98 -13.95 3.41
C PRO A 172 -17.53 -12.53 3.58
N CYS A 173 -16.78 -11.65 4.28
CA CYS A 173 -17.16 -10.24 4.44
C CYS A 173 -17.09 -9.48 3.11
N PHE A 174 -15.99 -9.68 2.36
CA PHE A 174 -15.84 -9.07 1.04
C PHE A 174 -16.91 -9.56 0.06
N ASP A 175 -17.20 -10.85 0.07
CA ASP A 175 -18.22 -11.46 -0.81
C ASP A 175 -19.61 -10.94 -0.47
N ALA A 176 -19.95 -10.81 0.81
CA ALA A 176 -21.23 -10.24 1.23
C ALA A 176 -21.42 -8.81 0.71
N VAL A 177 -20.38 -7.95 0.82
CA VAL A 177 -20.43 -6.58 0.30
C VAL A 177 -20.58 -6.57 -1.23
N LYS A 178 -19.76 -7.36 -1.93
CA LYS A 178 -19.82 -7.42 -3.40
C LYS A 178 -21.17 -7.95 -3.90
N THR A 179 -21.71 -8.97 -3.23
CA THR A 179 -23.03 -9.51 -3.56
C THR A 179 -24.10 -8.44 -3.38
N ALA A 180 -24.14 -7.75 -2.23
CA ALA A 180 -25.09 -6.69 -1.99
C ALA A 180 -24.98 -5.55 -3.05
N PHE A 181 -23.76 -5.15 -3.39
CA PHE A 181 -23.58 -4.12 -4.43
C PHE A 181 -24.05 -4.60 -5.81
N ASN A 182 -23.78 -5.84 -6.18
CA ASN A 182 -24.21 -6.39 -7.45
C ASN A 182 -25.75 -6.55 -7.52
N GLU A 183 -26.37 -6.99 -6.44
CA GLU A 183 -27.83 -7.22 -6.40
C GLU A 183 -28.61 -5.91 -6.28
N GLU A 184 -28.14 -4.96 -5.51
CA GLU A 184 -28.91 -3.75 -5.17
C GLU A 184 -28.52 -2.51 -6.00
N LEU A 185 -27.22 -2.34 -6.32
CA LEU A 185 -26.76 -1.13 -7.01
C LEU A 185 -26.67 -1.31 -8.53
N THR A 186 -26.26 -2.49 -9.02
CA THR A 186 -26.16 -2.74 -10.47
C THR A 186 -27.50 -2.49 -11.20
N PRO A 187 -28.68 -2.90 -10.68
CA PRO A 187 -29.94 -2.62 -11.34
C PRO A 187 -30.33 -1.14 -11.41
N CYS A 188 -29.69 -0.29 -10.58
CA CYS A 188 -29.96 1.15 -10.56
C CYS A 188 -29.18 1.94 -11.64
N GLY A 189 -28.41 1.27 -12.50
CA GLY A 189 -27.62 1.90 -13.56
C GLY A 189 -26.32 2.50 -13.03
N ASP A 190 -25.77 3.48 -13.75
CA ASP A 190 -24.43 4.05 -13.49
C ASP A 190 -24.40 5.06 -12.32
N ILE A 191 -25.13 4.80 -11.24
CA ILE A 191 -25.15 5.66 -10.05
C ILE A 191 -23.96 5.44 -9.14
N ALA A 192 -23.33 4.27 -9.23
CA ALA A 192 -22.17 3.89 -8.43
C ALA A 192 -21.32 2.83 -9.14
N HIS A 193 -20.03 2.82 -8.82
CA HIS A 193 -19.13 1.72 -9.15
C HIS A 193 -18.19 1.45 -7.97
N TRP A 194 -17.57 0.29 -7.94
CA TRP A 194 -16.71 -0.14 -6.83
C TRP A 194 -15.53 -0.96 -7.31
N THR A 195 -14.49 -0.98 -6.49
CA THR A 195 -13.32 -1.80 -6.76
C THR A 195 -13.57 -3.26 -6.39
N ASN A 196 -12.86 -4.17 -7.07
CA ASN A 196 -12.88 -5.61 -6.78
C ASN A 196 -11.46 -6.07 -6.41
N PRO A 197 -10.99 -5.79 -5.18
CA PRO A 197 -9.64 -6.07 -4.77
C PRO A 197 -9.38 -7.57 -4.64
N LYS A 198 -8.16 -7.99 -5.01
CA LYS A 198 -7.67 -9.36 -4.79
C LYS A 198 -6.94 -9.53 -3.45
N GLY A 199 -6.87 -8.47 -2.67
CA GLY A 199 -6.21 -8.43 -1.36
C GLY A 199 -6.46 -7.13 -0.61
N GLY A 200 -5.84 -6.97 0.55
CA GLY A 200 -6.01 -5.81 1.41
C GLY A 200 -7.26 -5.86 2.28
N TYR A 201 -7.72 -4.68 2.69
CA TYR A 201 -8.84 -4.52 3.64
C TYR A 201 -9.97 -3.63 3.13
N PHE A 202 -9.89 -3.11 1.91
CA PHE A 202 -10.77 -2.05 1.44
C PHE A 202 -11.47 -2.41 0.14
N ILE A 203 -12.71 -1.95 0.03
CA ILE A 203 -13.45 -1.80 -1.23
C ILE A 203 -13.78 -0.32 -1.34
N SER A 204 -13.35 0.34 -2.40
CA SER A 204 -13.74 1.71 -2.70
C SER A 204 -15.09 1.72 -3.41
N LEU A 205 -16.04 2.48 -2.86
CA LEU A 205 -17.34 2.74 -3.47
C LEU A 205 -17.32 4.16 -4.02
N TYR A 206 -17.40 4.31 -5.32
CA TYR A 206 -17.52 5.57 -6.01
C TYR A 206 -18.99 5.83 -6.31
N VAL A 207 -19.48 6.99 -5.94
CA VAL A 207 -20.86 7.43 -6.16
C VAL A 207 -20.88 8.69 -7.00
N MET A 208 -22.06 9.11 -7.45
CA MET A 208 -22.21 10.34 -8.23
C MET A 208 -21.49 11.53 -7.58
N PRO A 209 -20.89 12.43 -8.37
CA PRO A 209 -20.21 13.62 -7.86
C PRO A 209 -21.06 14.41 -6.86
N GLY A 210 -20.45 14.79 -5.74
CA GLY A 210 -21.11 15.51 -4.65
C GLY A 210 -21.98 14.67 -3.71
N CYS A 211 -22.20 13.38 -3.99
CA CYS A 211 -23.08 12.53 -3.18
C CYS A 211 -22.39 11.79 -2.03
N ALA A 212 -21.07 11.69 -1.99
CA ALA A 212 -20.33 10.84 -1.05
C ALA A 212 -20.68 11.13 0.42
N LYS A 213 -20.75 12.40 0.84
CA LYS A 213 -21.11 12.78 2.21
C LYS A 213 -22.53 12.36 2.58
N ARG A 214 -23.48 12.49 1.64
CA ARG A 214 -24.87 12.10 1.87
C ARG A 214 -25.02 10.59 1.96
N VAL A 215 -24.33 9.84 1.08
CA VAL A 215 -24.30 8.38 1.12
C VAL A 215 -23.72 7.89 2.45
N ALA A 216 -22.58 8.43 2.88
CA ALA A 216 -21.98 8.08 4.16
C ALA A 216 -22.92 8.36 5.35
N ALA A 217 -23.67 9.47 5.32
CA ALA A 217 -24.66 9.78 6.35
C ALA A 217 -25.82 8.78 6.37
N LEU A 218 -26.39 8.44 5.21
CA LEU A 218 -27.45 7.44 5.07
C LEU A 218 -27.00 6.05 5.53
N CYS A 219 -25.79 5.64 5.16
CA CYS A 219 -25.20 4.39 5.63
C CYS A 219 -25.10 4.37 7.16
N LYS A 220 -24.66 5.48 7.77
CA LYS A 220 -24.56 5.59 9.22
C LYS A 220 -25.92 5.51 9.90
N GLU A 221 -26.96 6.16 9.33
CA GLU A 221 -28.35 6.05 9.82
C GLU A 221 -28.86 4.60 9.76
N ALA A 222 -28.45 3.84 8.72
CA ALA A 222 -28.74 2.42 8.57
C ALA A 222 -27.85 1.48 9.42
N GLY A 223 -26.95 2.03 10.24
CA GLY A 223 -26.06 1.24 11.11
C GLY A 223 -24.72 0.82 10.47
N LEU A 224 -24.40 1.30 9.27
CA LEU A 224 -23.15 1.01 8.58
C LEU A 224 -22.23 2.23 8.60
N THR A 225 -21.07 2.11 9.25
CA THR A 225 -20.08 3.18 9.26
C THR A 225 -19.08 2.98 8.13
N LEU A 226 -19.00 3.95 7.23
CA LEU A 226 -18.00 4.01 6.16
C LEU A 226 -16.84 4.92 6.56
N THR A 227 -15.65 4.60 6.07
CA THR A 227 -14.52 5.53 6.13
C THR A 227 -14.76 6.62 5.08
N GLY A 228 -14.85 7.87 5.53
CA GLY A 228 -15.03 8.99 4.61
C GLY A 228 -13.78 9.16 3.74
N ALA A 229 -13.99 9.24 2.45
CA ALA A 229 -12.99 9.75 1.52
C ALA A 229 -13.29 11.22 1.24
N GLY A 230 -12.29 12.05 1.35
CA GLY A 230 -12.16 13.47 1.22
C GLY A 230 -13.27 14.34 0.68
#